data_4c32ff44a8d61281399eb8d1f69aeafc
#
_entry.id   4c32ff44a8d61281399eb8d1f69aeafc
#
_cell.length_a   1.000
_cell.length_b   1.000
_cell.length_c   1.000
_cell.angle_alpha   90.00
_cell.angle_beta   90.00
_cell.angle_gamma   90.00
#
_symmetry.space_group_name_H-M   'P 1'
#
loop_
_entity.id
_entity.type
_entity.pdbx_description
1 polymer ?
#
loop_
_entity_poly.entity_id
_entity_poly.type
_entity_poly.pdbx_seq_one_letter_code
_entity_poly.pdbx_strand_id
1 'polypeptide(L)'
;MFEPVPGSGGAAIRALPSRGRDRPAANVPGASRPGFTDEEATLVTPGVSDAAVDPAVRARMQQIAARLSVRRPRRDSDAHRGSGTLASMPYRGGSDEIDLDRTLELLAERPVPEDEDIIVRDRIRTRRSVVLAVDVSGSMKGERLQTAAAAVGALASELHRDALGVIAFWSDAARLLPLGGELKPIELLDALLRMPARGLTNISFPLELALKELSRVPVRDARVLLLSDCVHNAGPDPRIVAARLPRLDVLIDVSAETDAELGRELARAGRGQARQIRSYRDVAPAVGEIFDS
;
A
#
# COMPACT_ATOMS: atom_id res chain seq x y z
N MET A 1 10.92 6.12 -21.97
CA MET A 1 9.96 6.10 -23.10
C MET A 1 9.44 4.66 -23.17
N PHE A 2 8.14 4.44 -23.18
CA PHE A 2 7.56 3.10 -23.12
C PHE A 2 6.86 2.79 -24.45
N GLU A 3 7.07 1.58 -25.00
CA GLU A 3 6.36 1.14 -26.20
C GLU A 3 5.48 -0.08 -25.91
N PRO A 4 4.29 -0.18 -26.55
CA PRO A 4 3.43 -1.36 -26.41
C PRO A 4 3.98 -2.53 -27.24
N VAL A 5 3.94 -3.75 -26.67
CA VAL A 5 4.33 -4.98 -27.37
C VAL A 5 3.10 -5.55 -28.08
N PRO A 6 3.09 -5.73 -29.42
CA PRO A 6 1.96 -6.30 -30.13
C PRO A 6 1.92 -7.82 -29.95
N GLY A 7 0.74 -8.35 -29.56
CA GLY A 7 0.45 -9.78 -29.70
C GLY A 7 -0.05 -10.54 -28.48
N SER A 8 -0.29 -9.91 -27.33
CA SER A 8 -1.00 -10.54 -26.21
C SER A 8 -2.11 -9.62 -25.72
N GLY A 9 -3.31 -10.15 -25.53
CA GLY A 9 -4.52 -9.40 -25.16
C GLY A 9 -4.52 -8.79 -23.77
N GLY A 10 -3.40 -8.17 -23.36
CA GLY A 10 -3.23 -7.40 -22.13
C GLY A 10 -2.06 -6.45 -22.31
N ALA A 11 -2.18 -5.20 -21.82
CA ALA A 11 -1.16 -4.17 -22.00
C ALA A 11 0.11 -4.51 -21.22
N ALA A 12 1.08 -5.14 -21.87
CA ALA A 12 2.45 -5.24 -21.36
C ALA A 12 3.21 -3.97 -21.76
N ILE A 13 3.81 -3.28 -20.79
CA ILE A 13 4.64 -2.09 -21.01
C ILE A 13 6.09 -2.49 -20.78
N ARG A 14 6.92 -2.36 -21.81
CA ARG A 14 8.38 -2.59 -21.72
C ARG A 14 9.09 -1.26 -21.57
N ALA A 15 10.02 -1.16 -20.62
CA ALA A 15 10.92 -0.03 -20.54
C ALA A 15 12.01 -0.13 -21.62
N LEU A 16 12.16 0.89 -22.44
CA LEU A 16 13.26 0.94 -23.42
C LEU A 16 14.54 1.44 -22.75
N PRO A 17 15.70 0.84 -23.07
CA PRO A 17 16.98 1.31 -22.56
C PRO A 17 17.26 2.73 -23.07
N SER A 18 17.61 3.63 -22.16
CA SER A 18 18.12 4.94 -22.53
C SER A 18 19.46 4.75 -23.22
N ARG A 19 19.58 5.16 -24.48
CA ARG A 19 20.86 5.27 -25.18
C ARG A 19 21.77 6.26 -24.45
N GLY A 20 22.46 5.83 -23.41
CA GLY A 20 23.53 6.54 -22.72
C GLY A 20 24.86 6.01 -23.22
N ARG A 21 25.70 6.92 -23.68
CA ARG A 21 27.05 6.72 -24.23
C ARG A 21 27.86 5.76 -23.37
N ASP A 22 28.49 4.76 -24.02
CA ASP A 22 29.55 3.92 -23.48
C ASP A 22 30.60 4.77 -22.74
N ARG A 23 30.62 4.69 -21.44
CA ARG A 23 31.80 4.94 -20.61
C ARG A 23 32.23 3.60 -20.04
N PRO A 24 33.50 3.20 -20.21
CA PRO A 24 33.96 1.96 -19.60
C PRO A 24 33.82 2.10 -18.08
N ALA A 25 33.08 1.15 -17.48
CA ALA A 25 32.97 1.04 -16.04
C ALA A 25 34.36 0.86 -15.44
N ALA A 26 34.80 1.80 -14.63
CA ALA A 26 35.97 1.63 -13.80
C ALA A 26 35.69 0.49 -12.82
N ASN A 27 36.46 -0.60 -12.93
CA ASN A 27 36.50 -1.71 -11.99
C ASN A 27 36.78 -1.16 -10.59
N VAL A 28 35.78 -1.02 -9.75
CA VAL A 28 35.94 -0.86 -8.31
C VAL A 28 35.96 -2.27 -7.71
N PRO A 29 37.06 -2.75 -7.18
CA PRO A 29 37.10 -4.05 -6.53
C PRO A 29 36.29 -4.01 -5.25
N GLY A 30 35.24 -4.84 -5.15
CA GLY A 30 34.54 -5.09 -3.89
C GLY A 30 33.02 -5.00 -3.88
N ALA A 31 32.33 -4.80 -5.01
CA ALA A 31 30.87 -4.57 -5.04
C ALA A 31 30.03 -5.73 -5.62
N SER A 32 30.57 -6.91 -5.78
CA SER A 32 29.74 -8.07 -6.17
C SER A 32 29.38 -8.92 -4.95
N ARG A 33 28.24 -8.64 -4.34
CA ARG A 33 27.59 -9.64 -3.47
C ARG A 33 27.13 -10.79 -4.36
N PRO A 34 27.41 -12.06 -4.01
CA PRO A 34 26.91 -13.22 -4.77
C PRO A 34 25.37 -13.17 -4.79
N GLY A 35 24.78 -13.25 -6.00
CA GLY A 35 23.34 -13.32 -6.17
C GLY A 35 22.62 -12.00 -6.48
N PHE A 36 23.33 -10.91 -6.73
CA PHE A 36 22.75 -9.64 -7.18
C PHE A 36 22.72 -9.57 -8.71
N THR A 37 21.61 -9.14 -9.32
CA THR A 37 21.47 -8.91 -10.76
C THR A 37 20.92 -7.51 -11.05
N ASP A 38 21.39 -6.90 -12.16
CA ASP A 38 20.91 -5.62 -12.68
C ASP A 38 19.79 -5.80 -13.73
N GLU A 39 19.08 -6.93 -13.72
CA GLU A 39 17.99 -7.18 -14.66
C GLU A 39 16.88 -6.17 -14.50
N GLU A 40 16.38 -5.64 -15.66
CA GLU A 40 15.27 -4.69 -15.69
C GLU A 40 13.97 -5.41 -15.30
N ALA A 41 13.29 -4.86 -14.29
CA ALA A 41 12.01 -5.37 -13.84
C ALA A 41 10.88 -4.98 -14.80
N THR A 42 9.90 -5.86 -14.96
CA THR A 42 8.74 -5.65 -15.83
C THR A 42 7.43 -5.64 -15.03
N LEU A 43 6.49 -4.78 -15.44
CA LEU A 43 5.13 -4.82 -14.90
C LEU A 43 4.36 -5.93 -15.63
N VAL A 44 4.05 -6.99 -14.88
CA VAL A 44 3.34 -8.15 -15.38
C VAL A 44 1.84 -7.95 -15.15
N THR A 45 1.01 -8.23 -16.16
CA THR A 45 -0.44 -8.31 -15.98
C THR A 45 -0.74 -9.57 -15.16
N PRO A 46 -1.61 -9.53 -14.13
CA PRO A 46 -2.01 -10.72 -13.41
C PRO A 46 -2.60 -11.72 -14.38
N GLY A 47 -1.78 -12.64 -14.87
CA GLY A 47 -2.18 -13.70 -15.79
C GLY A 47 -2.84 -14.82 -15.00
N VAL A 48 -3.73 -15.55 -15.68
CA VAL A 48 -4.23 -16.83 -15.17
C VAL A 48 -3.05 -17.80 -15.19
N SER A 49 -2.30 -17.88 -14.08
CA SER A 49 -1.40 -19.01 -13.90
C SER A 49 -2.27 -20.24 -13.73
N ASP A 50 -2.08 -21.24 -14.58
CA ASP A 50 -2.75 -22.55 -14.46
C ASP A 50 -2.29 -23.37 -13.23
N ALA A 51 -1.49 -22.78 -12.34
CA ALA A 51 -1.11 -23.42 -11.09
C ALA A 51 -2.36 -23.59 -10.23
N ALA A 52 -2.78 -24.84 -10.07
CA ALA A 52 -3.87 -25.20 -9.19
C ALA A 52 -3.54 -24.73 -7.77
N VAL A 53 -4.29 -23.76 -7.28
CA VAL A 53 -4.20 -23.30 -5.90
C VAL A 53 -4.76 -24.36 -4.98
N ASP A 54 -4.01 -24.80 -3.98
CA ASP A 54 -4.51 -25.74 -2.98
C ASP A 54 -5.77 -25.20 -2.32
N PRO A 55 -6.93 -25.90 -2.43
CA PRO A 55 -8.20 -25.44 -1.87
C PRO A 55 -8.13 -25.20 -0.35
N ALA A 56 -7.30 -25.98 0.37
CA ALA A 56 -7.16 -25.85 1.82
C ALA A 56 -6.40 -24.54 2.18
N VAL A 57 -5.36 -24.21 1.42
CA VAL A 57 -4.63 -22.94 1.59
C VAL A 57 -5.54 -21.77 1.28
N ARG A 58 -6.29 -21.84 0.19
CA ARG A 58 -7.26 -20.81 -0.20
C ARG A 58 -8.30 -20.58 0.88
N ALA A 59 -8.94 -21.64 1.38
CA ALA A 59 -9.94 -21.56 2.42
C ALA A 59 -9.38 -20.93 3.71
N ARG A 60 -8.16 -21.30 4.09
CA ARG A 60 -7.50 -20.74 5.27
C ARG A 60 -7.20 -19.25 5.13
N MET A 61 -6.72 -18.81 3.97
CA MET A 61 -6.46 -17.39 3.71
C MET A 61 -7.75 -16.57 3.72
N GLN A 62 -8.81 -17.06 3.09
CA GLN A 62 -10.12 -16.42 3.14
C GLN A 62 -10.64 -16.30 4.57
N GLN A 63 -10.47 -17.33 5.39
CA GLN A 63 -10.85 -17.30 6.80
C GLN A 63 -10.04 -16.26 7.60
N ILE A 64 -8.73 -16.14 7.35
CA ILE A 64 -7.86 -15.15 8.00
C ILE A 64 -8.30 -13.74 7.59
N ALA A 65 -8.43 -13.47 6.30
CA ALA A 65 -8.85 -12.17 5.79
C ALA A 65 -10.24 -11.77 6.32
N ALA A 66 -11.20 -12.69 6.31
CA ALA A 66 -12.54 -12.45 6.84
C ALA A 66 -12.53 -12.12 8.33
N ARG A 67 -11.72 -12.81 9.14
CA ARG A 67 -11.59 -12.51 10.58
C ARG A 67 -10.97 -11.14 10.85
N LEU A 68 -10.04 -10.71 10.03
CA LEU A 68 -9.34 -9.43 10.18
C LEU A 68 -10.10 -8.27 9.55
N SER A 69 -10.96 -8.53 8.57
CA SER A 69 -11.85 -7.54 7.98
C SER A 69 -13.10 -7.23 8.83
N VAL A 70 -13.36 -8.00 9.87
CA VAL A 70 -14.44 -7.69 10.82
C VAL A 70 -14.06 -6.44 11.61
N ARG A 71 -14.80 -5.36 11.38
CA ARG A 71 -14.68 -4.12 12.15
C ARG A 71 -14.73 -4.40 13.64
N ARG A 72 -13.66 -4.13 14.36
CA ARG A 72 -13.76 -3.89 15.78
C ARG A 72 -14.48 -2.57 15.96
N PRO A 73 -15.61 -2.51 16.68
CA PRO A 73 -16.24 -1.24 16.97
C PRO A 73 -15.26 -0.43 17.82
N ARG A 74 -14.55 0.52 17.19
CA ARG A 74 -13.89 1.58 17.93
C ARG A 74 -15.00 2.35 18.63
N ARG A 75 -14.87 2.56 19.94
CA ARG A 75 -15.75 3.44 20.66
C ARG A 75 -15.72 4.81 19.97
N ASP A 76 -16.85 5.26 19.47
CA ASP A 76 -17.02 6.50 18.68
C ASP A 76 -16.57 7.79 19.43
N SER A 77 -16.13 7.68 20.69
CA SER A 77 -15.69 8.82 21.49
C SER A 77 -14.46 9.56 20.96
N ASP A 78 -13.64 8.93 20.07
CA ASP A 78 -12.44 9.55 19.51
C ASP A 78 -12.60 9.93 18.02
N ALA A 79 -13.72 9.61 17.40
CA ALA A 79 -13.96 9.91 15.98
C ALA A 79 -14.02 11.42 15.66
N HIS A 80 -14.29 12.26 16.66
CA HIS A 80 -14.39 13.71 16.53
C HIS A 80 -13.07 14.48 16.66
N ARG A 81 -11.98 13.82 17.06
CA ARG A 81 -10.65 14.43 17.24
C ARG A 81 -9.65 14.07 16.14
N GLY A 82 -10.13 13.57 15.01
CA GLY A 82 -9.27 13.19 13.88
C GLY A 82 -8.56 14.40 13.25
N SER A 83 -7.36 14.16 12.70
CA SER A 83 -6.51 15.11 11.96
C SER A 83 -7.13 15.50 10.60
N GLY A 84 -8.32 16.11 10.58
CA GLY A 84 -8.97 16.66 9.38
C GLY A 84 -8.83 18.18 9.32
N THR A 85 -9.03 18.77 8.14
CA THR A 85 -9.14 20.21 7.97
C THR A 85 -10.51 20.65 8.49
N LEU A 86 -10.55 21.64 9.41
CA LEU A 86 -11.81 22.28 9.82
C LEU A 86 -12.48 22.93 8.62
N ALA A 87 -13.70 22.56 8.36
CA ALA A 87 -14.53 23.19 7.34
C ALA A 87 -15.94 23.42 7.89
N SER A 88 -16.53 24.54 7.49
CA SER A 88 -17.89 24.88 7.83
C SER A 88 -18.83 24.17 6.85
N MET A 89 -19.79 23.40 7.38
CA MET A 89 -20.76 22.64 6.59
C MET A 89 -22.14 22.62 7.27
N PRO A 90 -23.21 22.36 6.52
CA PRO A 90 -24.56 22.22 7.09
C PRO A 90 -24.59 21.11 8.16
N TYR A 91 -25.31 21.37 9.25
CA TYR A 91 -25.51 20.40 10.33
C TYR A 91 -26.24 19.15 9.83
N ARG A 92 -25.63 17.98 10.11
CA ARG A 92 -26.18 16.66 9.78
C ARG A 92 -26.24 15.70 10.97
N GLY A 93 -26.14 16.26 12.18
CA GLY A 93 -26.05 15.51 13.43
C GLY A 93 -24.61 15.18 13.82
N GLY A 94 -24.28 15.28 15.11
CA GLY A 94 -23.02 14.79 15.68
C GLY A 94 -21.85 15.78 15.73
N SER A 95 -22.01 17.03 15.35
CA SER A 95 -20.98 18.06 15.56
C SER A 95 -21.29 18.90 16.79
N ASP A 96 -20.25 19.19 17.58
CA ASP A 96 -20.36 19.94 18.83
C ASP A 96 -20.02 21.45 18.68
N GLU A 97 -19.50 21.87 17.52
CA GLU A 97 -19.02 23.24 17.30
C GLU A 97 -19.83 23.92 16.20
N ILE A 98 -20.62 24.94 16.57
CA ILE A 98 -21.42 25.75 15.64
C ILE A 98 -20.56 26.90 15.10
N ASP A 99 -20.57 27.12 13.79
CA ASP A 99 -20.04 28.31 13.13
C ASP A 99 -21.11 29.43 13.20
N LEU A 100 -21.06 30.18 14.32
CA LEU A 100 -22.07 31.18 14.60
C LEU A 100 -22.17 32.28 13.53
N ASP A 101 -21.04 32.74 13.01
CA ASP A 101 -20.99 33.79 12.02
C ASP A 101 -21.76 33.41 10.74
N ARG A 102 -21.42 32.23 10.20
CA ARG A 102 -22.08 31.71 8.98
C ARG A 102 -23.51 31.27 9.22
N THR A 103 -23.83 30.75 10.40
CA THR A 103 -25.18 30.37 10.75
C THR A 103 -26.07 31.61 10.81
N LEU A 104 -25.61 32.70 11.46
CA LEU A 104 -26.34 33.94 11.55
C LEU A 104 -26.56 34.63 10.19
N GLU A 105 -25.55 34.57 9.30
CA GLU A 105 -25.70 35.08 7.92
C GLU A 105 -26.83 34.33 7.18
N LEU A 106 -26.84 33.00 7.25
CA LEU A 106 -27.89 32.19 6.61
C LEU A 106 -29.28 32.40 7.21
N LEU A 107 -29.36 32.46 8.54
CA LEU A 107 -30.64 32.71 9.24
C LEU A 107 -31.20 34.10 8.96
N ALA A 108 -30.37 35.11 8.71
CA ALA A 108 -30.79 36.43 8.32
C ALA A 108 -31.41 36.47 6.91
N GLU A 109 -31.02 35.59 6.03
CA GLU A 109 -31.51 35.49 4.65
C GLU A 109 -32.79 34.62 4.52
N ARG A 110 -33.03 33.72 5.50
CA ARG A 110 -34.14 32.75 5.46
C ARG A 110 -35.16 33.01 6.57
N PRO A 111 -36.42 33.34 6.21
CA PRO A 111 -37.44 33.64 7.20
C PRO A 111 -37.91 32.43 8.04
N VAL A 112 -37.71 31.21 7.52
CA VAL A 112 -38.03 29.97 8.23
C VAL A 112 -36.81 29.09 8.22
N PRO A 113 -36.02 29.05 9.32
CA PRO A 113 -34.82 28.25 9.38
C PRO A 113 -35.14 26.75 9.52
N GLU A 114 -34.33 25.95 8.87
CA GLU A 114 -34.30 24.49 9.00
C GLU A 114 -33.01 24.05 9.71
N ASP A 115 -32.95 22.80 10.19
CA ASP A 115 -31.76 22.27 10.88
C ASP A 115 -30.49 22.32 9.98
N GLU A 116 -30.67 22.23 8.65
CA GLU A 116 -29.61 22.33 7.66
C GLU A 116 -29.01 23.74 7.50
N ASP A 117 -29.73 24.78 7.97
CA ASP A 117 -29.25 26.16 7.96
C ASP A 117 -28.29 26.46 9.11
N ILE A 118 -28.18 25.53 10.05
CA ILE A 118 -27.16 25.58 11.09
C ILE A 118 -25.84 25.15 10.47
N ILE A 119 -24.85 26.05 10.43
CA ILE A 119 -23.50 25.73 9.96
C ILE A 119 -22.64 25.32 11.15
N VAL A 120 -22.02 24.17 11.01
CA VAL A 120 -21.11 23.62 12.04
C VAL A 120 -19.69 23.56 11.51
N ARG A 121 -18.73 23.79 12.39
CA ARG A 121 -17.31 23.52 12.12
C ARG A 121 -17.03 22.06 12.40
N ASP A 122 -16.90 21.29 11.35
CA ASP A 122 -16.53 19.88 11.48
C ASP A 122 -15.23 19.58 10.74
N ARG A 123 -14.51 18.57 11.19
CA ARG A 123 -13.26 18.15 10.57
C ARG A 123 -13.56 17.23 9.39
N ILE A 124 -13.38 17.75 8.18
CA ILE A 124 -13.45 16.92 6.99
C ILE A 124 -12.24 15.98 7.02
N ARG A 125 -12.48 14.70 7.24
CA ARG A 125 -11.48 13.67 7.01
C ARG A 125 -11.18 13.61 5.52
N THR A 126 -9.99 14.04 5.14
CA THR A 126 -9.51 13.77 3.78
C THR A 126 -9.34 12.26 3.61
N ARG A 127 -9.82 11.75 2.47
CA ARG A 127 -9.68 10.35 2.10
C ARG A 127 -8.20 10.04 1.92
N ARG A 128 -7.64 9.18 2.76
CA ARG A 128 -6.25 8.73 2.61
C ARG A 128 -6.12 7.82 1.39
N SER A 129 -4.96 7.80 0.80
CA SER A 129 -4.61 6.94 -0.33
C SER A 129 -3.41 6.10 0.05
N VAL A 130 -3.61 4.80 0.14
CA VAL A 130 -2.59 3.84 0.59
C VAL A 130 -2.29 2.84 -0.51
N VAL A 131 -1.03 2.70 -0.87
CA VAL A 131 -0.55 1.61 -1.73
C VAL A 131 0.14 0.57 -0.89
N LEU A 132 -0.41 -0.65 -0.86
CA LEU A 132 0.21 -1.82 -0.25
C LEU A 132 1.12 -2.49 -1.28
N ALA A 133 2.41 -2.54 -1.01
CA ALA A 133 3.38 -3.34 -1.77
C ALA A 133 3.67 -4.63 -1.00
N VAL A 134 3.34 -5.79 -1.59
CA VAL A 134 3.47 -7.11 -0.97
C VAL A 134 4.53 -7.91 -1.68
N ASP A 135 5.55 -8.32 -0.95
CA ASP A 135 6.58 -9.23 -1.41
C ASP A 135 6.01 -10.63 -1.56
N VAL A 136 6.15 -11.19 -2.77
CA VAL A 136 5.75 -12.56 -3.11
C VAL A 136 6.94 -13.38 -3.62
N SER A 137 8.18 -12.94 -3.35
CA SER A 137 9.41 -13.61 -3.79
C SER A 137 9.61 -14.98 -3.11
N GLY A 138 10.34 -15.83 -3.77
CA GLY A 138 10.93 -17.15 -3.45
C GLY A 138 10.44 -18.03 -2.31
N SER A 139 10.00 -17.49 -1.21
CA SER A 139 9.63 -18.21 0.01
C SER A 139 8.14 -18.16 0.39
N MET A 140 7.28 -17.67 -0.51
CA MET A 140 5.84 -17.49 -0.27
C MET A 140 5.05 -18.79 -0.15
N LYS A 141 5.63 -19.83 0.44
CA LYS A 141 4.89 -21.06 0.77
C LYS A 141 4.44 -20.99 2.23
N GLY A 142 3.14 -21.15 2.48
CA GLY A 142 2.58 -21.32 3.82
C GLY A 142 2.38 -20.02 4.59
N GLU A 143 3.21 -19.70 5.58
CA GLU A 143 2.96 -18.62 6.54
C GLU A 143 3.04 -17.20 5.96
N ARG A 144 3.97 -16.93 5.04
CA ARG A 144 4.09 -15.60 4.42
C ARG A 144 2.87 -15.24 3.59
N LEU A 145 2.28 -16.20 2.90
CA LEU A 145 1.04 -16.01 2.17
C LEU A 145 -0.14 -15.69 3.11
N GLN A 146 -0.15 -16.32 4.32
CA GLN A 146 -1.12 -16.00 5.37
C GLN A 146 -0.89 -14.57 5.89
N THR A 147 0.37 -14.15 6.01
CA THR A 147 0.75 -12.78 6.42
C THR A 147 0.28 -11.75 5.38
N ALA A 148 0.47 -12.03 4.09
CA ALA A 148 -0.04 -11.18 3.01
C ALA A 148 -1.58 -11.08 3.03
N ALA A 149 -2.28 -12.20 3.21
CA ALA A 149 -3.74 -12.22 3.36
C ALA A 149 -4.21 -11.43 4.58
N ALA A 150 -3.47 -11.53 5.69
CA ALA A 150 -3.75 -10.78 6.91
C ALA A 150 -3.56 -9.27 6.69
N ALA A 151 -2.51 -8.86 5.96
CA ALA A 151 -2.27 -7.47 5.63
C ALA A 151 -3.42 -6.89 4.79
N VAL A 152 -3.84 -7.61 3.74
CA VAL A 152 -4.98 -7.20 2.92
C VAL A 152 -6.26 -7.09 3.76
N GLY A 153 -6.55 -8.08 4.61
CA GLY A 153 -7.73 -8.08 5.47
C GLY A 153 -7.71 -6.94 6.50
N ALA A 154 -6.56 -6.70 7.14
CA ALA A 154 -6.39 -5.64 8.11
C ALA A 154 -6.56 -4.26 7.46
N LEU A 155 -5.94 -4.05 6.30
CA LEU A 155 -6.08 -2.80 5.54
C LEU A 155 -7.50 -2.59 5.02
N ALA A 156 -8.17 -3.64 4.53
CA ALA A 156 -9.56 -3.54 4.11
C ALA A 156 -10.48 -3.09 5.25
N SER A 157 -10.21 -3.52 6.48
CA SER A 157 -10.94 -3.08 7.67
C SER A 157 -10.61 -1.66 8.08
N GLU A 158 -9.33 -1.31 8.10
CA GLU A 158 -8.85 0.00 8.54
C GLU A 158 -9.20 1.11 7.54
N LEU A 159 -9.08 0.81 6.24
CA LEU A 159 -9.20 1.77 5.15
C LEU A 159 -10.54 1.70 4.39
N HIS A 160 -11.61 1.24 5.02
CA HIS A 160 -12.91 1.08 4.35
C HIS A 160 -13.47 2.36 3.69
N ARG A 161 -13.00 3.55 4.11
CA ARG A 161 -13.36 4.86 3.55
C ARG A 161 -12.25 5.49 2.72
N ASP A 162 -11.07 4.89 2.70
CA ASP A 162 -9.87 5.38 2.05
C ASP A 162 -9.67 4.69 0.68
N ALA A 163 -8.75 5.20 -0.12
CA ALA A 163 -8.38 4.57 -1.38
C ALA A 163 -7.24 3.57 -1.14
N LEU A 164 -7.44 2.31 -1.51
CA LEU A 164 -6.42 1.26 -1.45
C LEU A 164 -5.97 0.88 -2.85
N GLY A 165 -4.66 0.77 -3.06
CA GLY A 165 -4.02 0.11 -4.18
C GLY A 165 -3.18 -1.07 -3.69
N VAL A 166 -3.02 -2.12 -4.51
CA VAL A 166 -2.19 -3.29 -4.14
C VAL A 166 -1.28 -3.69 -5.28
N ILE A 167 0.01 -3.79 -4.98
CA ILE A 167 1.08 -4.23 -5.86
C ILE A 167 1.73 -5.46 -5.25
N ALA A 168 1.74 -6.58 -5.95
CA ALA A 168 2.55 -7.74 -5.61
C ALA A 168 3.88 -7.67 -6.36
N PHE A 169 5.00 -8.06 -5.73
CA PHE A 169 6.30 -7.98 -6.37
C PHE A 169 7.24 -9.14 -5.99
N TRP A 170 8.21 -9.36 -6.87
CA TRP A 170 9.35 -10.27 -6.76
C TRP A 170 10.55 -9.64 -7.50
N SER A 171 11.18 -10.27 -8.49
CA SER A 171 12.07 -9.57 -9.46
C SER A 171 11.30 -8.56 -10.33
N ASP A 172 10.06 -8.89 -10.62
CA ASP A 172 9.09 -8.07 -11.34
C ASP A 172 7.97 -7.60 -10.39
N ALA A 173 6.90 -7.01 -10.93
CA ALA A 173 5.73 -6.65 -10.14
C ALA A 173 4.43 -6.82 -10.92
N ALA A 174 3.34 -7.01 -10.19
CA ALA A 174 1.98 -7.03 -10.73
C ALA A 174 1.09 -6.09 -9.93
N ARG A 175 0.34 -5.23 -10.61
CA ARG A 175 -0.69 -4.41 -9.98
C ARG A 175 -1.97 -5.23 -9.85
N LEU A 176 -2.29 -5.63 -8.62
CA LEU A 176 -3.46 -6.45 -8.33
C LEU A 176 -4.71 -5.61 -8.14
N LEU A 177 -4.57 -4.43 -7.56
CA LEU A 177 -5.63 -3.46 -7.35
C LEU A 177 -5.12 -2.07 -7.69
N PRO A 178 -5.67 -1.37 -8.68
CA PRO A 178 -5.35 0.04 -8.91
C PRO A 178 -5.84 0.90 -7.75
N LEU A 179 -5.15 2.01 -7.48
CA LEU A 179 -5.50 2.90 -6.39
C LEU A 179 -6.95 3.41 -6.51
N GLY A 180 -7.75 3.17 -5.46
CA GLY A 180 -9.16 3.54 -5.42
C GLY A 180 -10.08 2.61 -6.22
N GLY A 181 -9.56 1.51 -6.75
CA GLY A 181 -10.37 0.43 -7.34
C GLY A 181 -11.30 -0.22 -6.32
N GLU A 182 -12.32 -0.91 -6.79
CA GLU A 182 -13.22 -1.66 -5.93
C GLU A 182 -12.48 -2.83 -5.28
N LEU A 183 -12.40 -2.82 -3.95
CA LEU A 183 -11.74 -3.88 -3.20
C LEU A 183 -12.64 -5.10 -3.07
N LYS A 184 -12.26 -6.17 -3.76
CA LYS A 184 -12.85 -7.51 -3.63
C LYS A 184 -11.84 -8.44 -2.96
N PRO A 185 -11.90 -8.62 -1.65
CA PRO A 185 -10.85 -9.32 -0.89
C PRO A 185 -10.58 -10.74 -1.41
N ILE A 186 -11.62 -11.47 -1.82
CA ILE A 186 -11.49 -12.84 -2.33
C ILE A 186 -10.75 -12.86 -3.67
N GLU A 187 -11.10 -11.98 -4.60
CA GLU A 187 -10.44 -11.90 -5.92
C GLU A 187 -8.98 -11.49 -5.77
N LEU A 188 -8.69 -10.56 -4.84
CA LEU A 188 -7.35 -10.10 -4.56
C LEU A 188 -6.47 -11.21 -3.94
N LEU A 189 -7.05 -11.99 -3.01
CA LEU A 189 -6.36 -13.14 -2.43
C LEU A 189 -6.10 -14.24 -3.47
N ASP A 190 -7.07 -14.52 -4.33
CA ASP A 190 -6.90 -15.46 -5.43
C ASP A 190 -5.82 -14.99 -6.42
N ALA A 191 -5.75 -13.70 -6.70
CA ALA A 191 -4.70 -13.12 -7.53
C ALA A 191 -3.32 -13.27 -6.87
N LEU A 192 -3.19 -12.99 -5.57
CA LEU A 192 -1.95 -13.20 -4.81
C LEU A 192 -1.50 -14.67 -4.83
N LEU A 193 -2.43 -15.62 -4.67
CA LEU A 193 -2.14 -17.06 -4.70
C LEU A 193 -1.61 -17.54 -6.05
N ARG A 194 -1.97 -16.87 -7.14
CA ARG A 194 -1.53 -17.20 -8.50
C ARG A 194 -0.23 -16.53 -8.91
N MET A 195 0.34 -15.67 -8.06
CA MET A 195 1.62 -15.04 -8.39
C MET A 195 2.75 -16.06 -8.40
N PRO A 196 3.72 -15.94 -9.33
CA PRO A 196 4.86 -16.83 -9.37
C PRO A 196 5.76 -16.52 -8.18
N ALA A 197 5.75 -17.39 -7.16
CA ALA A 197 6.67 -17.32 -6.02
C ALA A 197 8.09 -17.77 -6.46
N ARG A 198 8.73 -17.01 -7.35
CA ARG A 198 10.03 -17.35 -7.95
C ARG A 198 10.88 -16.10 -8.12
N GLY A 199 12.19 -16.31 -8.12
CA GLY A 199 13.17 -15.31 -8.50
C GLY A 199 13.72 -14.50 -7.32
N LEU A 200 14.38 -13.43 -7.70
CA LEU A 200 15.01 -12.46 -6.82
C LEU A 200 13.97 -11.43 -6.35
N THR A 201 14.35 -10.62 -5.38
CA THR A 201 13.49 -9.57 -4.82
C THR A 201 14.02 -8.20 -5.24
N ASN A 202 13.22 -7.46 -6.02
CA ASN A 202 13.47 -6.08 -6.40
C ASN A 202 12.50 -5.15 -5.66
N ILE A 203 12.94 -4.56 -4.56
CA ILE A 203 12.11 -3.65 -3.76
C ILE A 203 11.95 -2.28 -4.43
N SER A 204 12.94 -1.84 -5.21
CA SER A 204 12.90 -0.52 -5.84
C SER A 204 11.73 -0.38 -6.81
N PHE A 205 11.48 -1.39 -7.61
CA PHE A 205 10.47 -1.35 -8.66
C PHE A 205 9.02 -1.16 -8.15
N PRO A 206 8.52 -1.92 -7.14
CA PRO A 206 7.18 -1.66 -6.60
C PRO A 206 7.06 -0.29 -5.93
N LEU A 207 8.15 0.25 -5.34
CA LEU A 207 8.14 1.60 -4.78
C LEU A 207 8.03 2.67 -5.87
N GLU A 208 8.67 2.48 -7.04
CA GLU A 208 8.50 3.36 -8.21
C GLU A 208 7.06 3.31 -8.76
N LEU A 209 6.47 2.12 -8.83
CA LEU A 209 5.07 1.97 -9.22
C LEU A 209 4.13 2.65 -8.23
N ALA A 210 4.36 2.48 -6.94
CA ALA A 210 3.59 3.14 -5.89
C ALA A 210 3.70 4.67 -5.97
N LEU A 211 4.91 5.20 -6.20
CA LEU A 211 5.13 6.63 -6.41
C LEU A 211 4.33 7.15 -7.61
N LYS A 212 4.26 6.38 -8.69
CA LYS A 212 3.48 6.72 -9.88
C LYS A 212 1.97 6.68 -9.60
N GLU A 213 1.47 5.67 -8.89
CA GLU A 213 0.05 5.58 -8.49
C GLU A 213 -0.35 6.78 -7.61
N LEU A 214 0.53 7.22 -6.70
CA LEU A 214 0.29 8.32 -5.77
C LEU A 214 0.56 9.71 -6.35
N SER A 215 1.05 9.82 -7.60
CA SER A 215 1.49 11.10 -8.19
C SER A 215 0.42 12.19 -8.25
N ARG A 216 -0.86 11.83 -8.22
CA ARG A 216 -2.01 12.74 -8.25
C ARG A 216 -2.67 12.94 -6.88
N VAL A 217 -2.11 12.32 -5.85
CA VAL A 217 -2.64 12.39 -4.48
C VAL A 217 -1.89 13.48 -3.71
N PRO A 218 -2.57 14.32 -2.92
CA PRO A 218 -1.89 15.26 -2.03
C PRO A 218 -0.91 14.52 -1.09
N VAL A 219 0.29 15.05 -0.92
CA VAL A 219 1.38 14.43 -0.16
C VAL A 219 0.96 13.99 1.25
N ARG A 220 0.15 14.82 1.92
CA ARG A 220 -0.36 14.56 3.29
C ARG A 220 -1.28 13.35 3.37
N ASP A 221 -1.95 13.00 2.26
CA ASP A 221 -2.97 11.95 2.19
C ASP A 221 -2.40 10.66 1.55
N ALA A 222 -1.16 10.71 1.06
CA ALA A 222 -0.50 9.66 0.31
C ALA A 222 0.45 8.85 1.19
N ARG A 223 0.33 7.51 1.15
CA ARG A 223 1.16 6.60 1.97
C ARG A 223 1.43 5.30 1.20
N VAL A 224 2.61 4.74 1.41
CA VAL A 224 2.97 3.39 0.97
C VAL A 224 3.18 2.52 2.20
N LEU A 225 2.65 1.31 2.18
CA LEU A 225 2.93 0.27 3.16
C LEU A 225 3.63 -0.88 2.43
N LEU A 226 4.88 -1.14 2.80
CA LEU A 226 5.67 -2.25 2.28
C LEU A 226 5.58 -3.43 3.25
N LEU A 227 5.23 -4.61 2.75
CA LEU A 227 5.31 -5.88 3.45
C LEU A 227 6.37 -6.76 2.77
N SER A 228 7.50 -6.99 3.43
CA SER A 228 8.63 -7.75 2.90
C SER A 228 9.56 -8.22 4.01
N ASP A 229 10.38 -9.25 3.75
CA ASP A 229 11.55 -9.59 4.56
C ASP A 229 12.72 -8.62 4.33
N CYS A 230 12.58 -7.71 3.37
CA CYS A 230 13.55 -6.70 2.99
C CYS A 230 14.88 -7.25 2.43
N VAL A 231 14.94 -8.53 2.03
CA VAL A 231 16.12 -9.10 1.36
C VAL A 231 16.12 -8.64 -0.10
N HIS A 232 16.85 -7.56 -0.37
CA HIS A 232 16.95 -6.94 -1.70
C HIS A 232 18.18 -7.48 -2.45
N ASN A 233 17.96 -8.14 -3.58
CA ASN A 233 19.01 -8.78 -4.36
C ASN A 233 18.89 -8.57 -5.88
N ALA A 234 17.98 -7.71 -6.32
CA ALA A 234 17.82 -7.32 -7.73
C ALA A 234 17.42 -5.84 -7.87
N GLY A 235 17.85 -5.20 -8.93
CA GLY A 235 17.52 -3.82 -9.27
C GLY A 235 18.31 -2.76 -8.50
N PRO A 236 18.01 -1.47 -8.69
CA PRO A 236 18.73 -0.36 -8.07
C PRO A 236 18.44 -0.24 -6.57
N ASP A 237 19.27 0.53 -5.85
CA ASP A 237 19.11 0.77 -4.41
C ASP A 237 17.71 1.35 -4.08
N PRO A 238 16.88 0.64 -3.31
CA PRO A 238 15.52 1.06 -3.00
C PRO A 238 15.44 2.30 -2.09
N ARG A 239 16.53 2.66 -1.38
CA ARG A 239 16.58 3.86 -0.53
C ARG A 239 16.37 5.14 -1.32
N ILE A 240 16.85 5.17 -2.58
CA ILE A 240 16.72 6.31 -3.49
C ILE A 240 15.24 6.60 -3.78
N VAL A 241 14.47 5.56 -4.05
CA VAL A 241 13.04 5.69 -4.33
C VAL A 241 12.26 5.93 -3.05
N ALA A 242 12.60 5.25 -1.95
CA ALA A 242 11.98 5.44 -0.65
C ALA A 242 12.01 6.91 -0.20
N ALA A 243 13.13 7.60 -0.39
CA ALA A 243 13.28 9.03 -0.05
C ALA A 243 12.36 9.97 -0.85
N ARG A 244 11.88 9.54 -2.02
CA ARG A 244 10.97 10.30 -2.89
C ARG A 244 9.49 10.09 -2.58
N LEU A 245 9.17 9.02 -1.85
CA LEU A 245 7.78 8.74 -1.47
C LEU A 245 7.25 9.75 -0.45
N PRO A 246 5.96 10.06 -0.47
CA PRO A 246 5.32 10.92 0.54
C PRO A 246 5.49 10.39 1.96
N ARG A 247 5.18 9.12 2.16
CA ARG A 247 5.43 8.35 3.39
C ARG A 247 5.56 6.87 3.04
N LEU A 248 6.55 6.19 3.62
CA LEU A 248 6.77 4.76 3.48
C LEU A 248 6.83 4.12 4.86
N ASP A 249 5.82 3.34 5.20
CA ASP A 249 5.81 2.48 6.38
C ASP A 249 6.18 1.05 5.98
N VAL A 250 6.90 0.32 6.83
CA VAL A 250 7.43 -1.01 6.50
C VAL A 250 7.01 -2.04 7.56
N LEU A 251 6.33 -3.09 7.13
CA LEU A 251 6.11 -4.31 7.89
C LEU A 251 7.21 -5.31 7.52
N ILE A 252 8.15 -5.53 8.42
CA ILE A 252 9.30 -6.40 8.21
C ILE A 252 8.94 -7.81 8.68
N ASP A 253 8.85 -8.75 7.75
CA ASP A 253 8.61 -10.15 8.07
C ASP A 253 9.91 -10.81 8.56
N VAL A 254 9.97 -11.12 9.84
CA VAL A 254 11.11 -11.76 10.50
C VAL A 254 10.88 -13.25 10.77
N SER A 255 9.97 -13.89 10.02
CA SER A 255 9.69 -15.32 10.16
C SER A 255 10.79 -16.23 9.60
N ALA A 256 11.64 -15.71 8.71
CA ALA A 256 12.78 -16.40 8.11
C ALA A 256 13.97 -15.44 7.92
N GLU A 257 14.81 -15.68 6.89
CA GLU A 257 15.90 -14.78 6.51
C GLU A 257 15.33 -13.37 6.24
N THR A 258 16.00 -12.35 6.80
CA THR A 258 15.46 -10.98 6.85
C THR A 258 16.60 -9.97 6.88
N ASP A 259 16.46 -8.88 6.13
CA ASP A 259 17.28 -7.68 6.28
C ASP A 259 16.48 -6.58 7.02
N ALA A 260 16.39 -6.76 8.34
CA ALA A 260 15.65 -5.80 9.18
C ALA A 260 16.31 -4.42 9.25
N GLU A 261 17.59 -4.30 8.93
CA GLU A 261 18.30 -3.03 8.88
C GLU A 261 17.87 -2.23 7.66
N LEU A 262 17.89 -2.84 6.47
CA LEU A 262 17.38 -2.23 5.26
C LEU A 262 15.91 -1.80 5.44
N GLY A 263 15.06 -2.63 6.05
CA GLY A 263 13.67 -2.28 6.31
C GLY A 263 13.51 -1.01 7.15
N ARG A 264 14.33 -0.85 8.20
CA ARG A 264 14.32 0.37 9.03
C ARG A 264 14.87 1.58 8.27
N GLU A 265 15.89 1.40 7.44
CA GLU A 265 16.44 2.46 6.61
C GLU A 265 15.44 2.95 5.56
N LEU A 266 14.72 2.04 4.91
CA LEU A 266 13.64 2.38 3.97
C LEU A 266 12.53 3.19 4.64
N ALA A 267 12.06 2.74 5.80
CA ALA A 267 11.04 3.48 6.56
C ALA A 267 11.53 4.87 6.95
N ARG A 268 12.79 4.98 7.41
CA ARG A 268 13.41 6.25 7.78
C ARG A 268 13.55 7.19 6.57
N ALA A 269 14.04 6.67 5.44
CA ALA A 269 14.14 7.44 4.19
C ALA A 269 12.78 7.95 3.71
N GLY A 270 11.74 7.11 3.82
CA GLY A 270 10.36 7.45 3.49
C GLY A 270 9.57 8.18 4.59
N ARG A 271 10.21 8.65 5.66
CA ARG A 271 9.56 9.39 6.77
C ARG A 271 8.43 8.63 7.46
N GLY A 272 8.48 7.30 7.43
CA GLY A 272 7.51 6.41 8.04
C GLY A 272 8.06 5.60 9.20
N GLN A 273 7.38 4.53 9.54
CA GLN A 273 7.70 3.64 10.65
C GLN A 273 7.98 2.22 10.14
N ALA A 274 8.87 1.51 10.85
CA ALA A 274 9.10 0.09 10.65
C ALA A 274 8.53 -0.70 11.83
N ARG A 275 7.81 -1.79 11.53
CA ARG A 275 7.32 -2.75 12.52
C ARG A 275 7.72 -4.16 12.10
N GLN A 276 8.21 -4.94 13.05
CA GLN A 276 8.53 -6.34 12.82
C GLN A 276 7.30 -7.21 13.08
N ILE A 277 7.06 -8.16 12.19
CA ILE A 277 6.00 -9.15 12.29
C ILE A 277 6.61 -10.55 12.17
N ARG A 278 6.15 -11.50 12.99
CA ARG A 278 6.59 -12.91 12.96
C ARG A 278 5.54 -13.83 12.39
N SER A 279 4.29 -13.40 12.42
CA SER A 279 3.16 -14.18 11.96
C SER A 279 2.03 -13.28 11.47
N TYR A 280 1.07 -13.87 10.78
CA TYR A 280 -0.13 -13.15 10.34
C TYR A 280 -0.93 -12.50 11.49
N ARG A 281 -0.76 -12.96 12.75
CA ARG A 281 -1.46 -12.42 13.94
C ARG A 281 -0.92 -11.05 14.34
N ASP A 282 0.32 -10.76 14.01
CA ASP A 282 0.99 -9.51 14.37
C ASP A 282 0.63 -8.37 13.39
N VAL A 283 0.10 -8.72 12.20
CA VAL A 283 -0.17 -7.75 11.13
C VAL A 283 -1.21 -6.71 11.54
N ALA A 284 -2.37 -7.15 12.04
CA ALA A 284 -3.45 -6.22 12.37
C ALA A 284 -3.07 -5.23 13.50
N PRO A 285 -2.42 -5.66 14.60
CA PRO A 285 -1.87 -4.73 15.59
C PRO A 285 -0.85 -3.75 14.99
N ALA A 286 0.11 -4.25 14.19
CA ALA A 286 1.15 -3.42 13.58
C ALA A 286 0.58 -2.38 12.60
N VAL A 287 -0.41 -2.77 11.80
CA VAL A 287 -1.14 -1.85 10.92
C VAL A 287 -1.87 -0.79 11.75
N GLY A 288 -2.57 -1.19 12.81
CA GLY A 288 -3.24 -0.25 13.72
C GLY A 288 -2.28 0.79 14.30
N GLU A 289 -1.13 0.36 14.85
CA GLU A 289 -0.11 1.26 15.38
C GLU A 289 0.43 2.25 14.34
N ILE A 290 0.65 1.80 13.10
CA ILE A 290 1.13 2.63 12.00
C ILE A 290 0.10 3.71 11.62
N PHE A 291 -1.18 3.38 11.67
CA PHE A 291 -2.25 4.30 11.25
C PHE A 291 -2.81 5.18 12.37
N ASP A 292 -2.53 4.85 13.63
CA ASP A 292 -2.90 5.64 14.81
C ASP A 292 -1.85 6.72 15.18
N SER A 293 -0.67 6.71 14.51
CA SER A 293 0.47 7.60 14.77
C SER A 293 0.47 8.89 13.93
#